data_338286b284007e5aa2b05e740c8ba064
#
_entry.id   338286b284007e5aa2b05e740c8ba064
#
_cell.length_a   1.000
_cell.length_b   1.000
_cell.length_c   1.000
_cell.angle_alpha   90.00
_cell.angle_beta   90.00
_cell.angle_gamma   90.00
#
_symmetry.space_group_name_H-M   'P 1'
#
loop_
_entity.id
_entity.type
_entity.pdbx_description
1 polymer ?
#
loop_
_entity_poly.entity_id
_entity_poly.type
_entity_poly.pdbx_seq_one_letter_code
_entity_poly.pdbx_strand_id
1 'polypeptide(L)'
;MVENKKETKVEEKVEDKKVETKVEENKEVKAKENKKVKTKEVPKKDVAIANGFSLKISPKQSKYVCRVIRGKSPEAAVKRLQAVIDEKRPVPMAGLEVGHKKGKGLAGGKFPKNACKGIMEIVKQAGANAIVAGIESPVITIARSDRASAPFRRAGRKAKRTHMHIEVRDKTKLLEKKK
;
A
#
# COMPACT_ATOMS: atom_id res chain seq x y z
N MET A 1 -60.30 -8.64 -26.33
CA MET A 1 -59.37 -8.53 -25.16
C MET A 1 -58.56 -9.81 -24.92
N VAL A 2 -58.38 -10.70 -25.87
CA VAL A 2 -57.67 -12.00 -25.65
C VAL A 2 -56.38 -12.08 -26.50
N GLU A 3 -56.19 -11.26 -27.50
CA GLU A 3 -55.00 -11.27 -28.39
C GLU A 3 -53.78 -10.58 -27.77
N ASN A 4 -53.95 -9.50 -26.99
CA ASN A 4 -52.83 -8.76 -26.34
C ASN A 4 -52.10 -9.55 -25.22
N LYS A 5 -52.66 -10.67 -24.72
CA LYS A 5 -52.00 -11.50 -23.68
C LYS A 5 -51.06 -12.57 -24.23
N LYS A 6 -51.14 -12.84 -25.55
CA LYS A 6 -50.25 -13.82 -26.18
C LYS A 6 -48.93 -13.19 -26.65
N GLU A 7 -48.98 -11.94 -27.13
CA GLU A 7 -47.79 -11.24 -27.60
C GLU A 7 -46.84 -10.87 -26.47
N THR A 8 -47.37 -10.40 -25.34
CA THR A 8 -46.50 -10.10 -24.16
C THR A 8 -45.78 -11.30 -23.57
N LYS A 9 -46.39 -12.50 -23.64
CA LYS A 9 -45.73 -13.75 -23.17
C LYS A 9 -44.66 -14.31 -24.14
N VAL A 10 -44.72 -13.91 -25.40
CA VAL A 10 -43.72 -14.30 -26.40
C VAL A 10 -42.50 -13.38 -26.30
N GLU A 11 -42.71 -12.07 -26.05
CA GLU A 11 -41.62 -11.12 -25.87
C GLU A 11 -40.83 -11.38 -24.57
N GLU A 12 -41.48 -11.67 -23.44
CA GLU A 12 -40.78 -12.05 -22.20
C GLU A 12 -39.92 -13.32 -22.38
N LYS A 13 -40.41 -14.34 -23.10
CA LYS A 13 -39.61 -15.55 -23.34
C LYS A 13 -38.44 -15.36 -24.27
N VAL A 14 -38.46 -14.35 -25.12
CA VAL A 14 -37.36 -14.02 -26.04
C VAL A 14 -36.31 -13.17 -25.35
N GLU A 15 -36.71 -12.31 -24.41
CA GLU A 15 -35.77 -11.54 -23.56
C GLU A 15 -35.04 -12.44 -22.57
N ASP A 16 -35.73 -13.36 -21.89
CA ASP A 16 -35.11 -14.32 -20.97
C ASP A 16 -34.07 -15.22 -21.66
N LYS A 17 -34.35 -15.72 -22.87
CA LYS A 17 -33.36 -16.47 -23.65
C LYS A 17 -32.18 -15.65 -24.11
N LYS A 18 -32.32 -14.35 -24.40
CA LYS A 18 -31.20 -13.46 -24.74
C LYS A 18 -30.33 -13.11 -23.53
N VAL A 19 -30.91 -13.08 -22.32
CA VAL A 19 -30.17 -12.85 -21.09
C VAL A 19 -29.38 -14.09 -20.70
N GLU A 20 -29.96 -15.29 -20.81
CA GLU A 20 -29.24 -16.55 -20.52
C GLU A 20 -28.05 -16.80 -21.47
N THR A 21 -28.20 -16.55 -22.77
CA THR A 21 -27.09 -16.69 -23.73
C THR A 21 -25.96 -15.69 -23.46
N LYS A 22 -26.25 -14.44 -23.08
CA LYS A 22 -25.22 -13.46 -22.70
C LYS A 22 -24.52 -13.80 -21.40
N VAL A 23 -25.18 -14.47 -20.44
CA VAL A 23 -24.59 -14.92 -19.18
C VAL A 23 -23.67 -16.12 -19.40
N GLU A 24 -24.01 -17.03 -20.32
CA GLU A 24 -23.18 -18.18 -20.68
C GLU A 24 -21.93 -17.76 -21.49
N GLU A 25 -22.05 -16.85 -22.46
CA GLU A 25 -20.91 -16.29 -23.18
C GLU A 25 -19.94 -15.56 -22.24
N ASN A 26 -20.45 -14.78 -21.29
CA ASN A 26 -19.60 -14.12 -20.29
C ASN A 26 -18.91 -15.10 -19.32
N LYS A 27 -19.52 -16.24 -19.01
CA LYS A 27 -18.89 -17.28 -18.19
C LYS A 27 -17.80 -18.04 -18.98
N GLU A 28 -18.01 -18.31 -20.27
CA GLU A 28 -16.99 -18.93 -21.12
C GLU A 28 -15.81 -18.01 -21.40
N VAL A 29 -16.02 -16.70 -21.62
CA VAL A 29 -14.94 -15.74 -21.81
C VAL A 29 -14.09 -15.61 -20.55
N LYS A 30 -14.72 -15.52 -19.35
CA LYS A 30 -14.00 -15.51 -18.07
C LYS A 30 -13.27 -16.84 -17.78
N ALA A 31 -13.80 -17.96 -18.20
CA ALA A 31 -13.14 -19.27 -18.05
C ALA A 31 -11.96 -19.45 -19.02
N LYS A 32 -12.01 -18.83 -20.20
CA LYS A 32 -10.90 -18.84 -21.18
C LYS A 32 -9.78 -17.84 -20.81
N GLU A 33 -10.10 -16.70 -20.22
CA GLU A 33 -9.10 -15.77 -19.67
C GLU A 33 -8.36 -16.35 -18.48
N ASN A 34 -9.03 -17.06 -17.59
CA ASN A 34 -8.40 -17.71 -16.45
C ASN A 34 -7.47 -18.89 -16.81
N LYS A 35 -7.61 -19.50 -18.02
CA LYS A 35 -6.74 -20.58 -18.48
C LYS A 35 -5.47 -20.11 -19.19
N LYS A 36 -5.32 -18.82 -19.53
CA LYS A 36 -4.14 -18.27 -20.21
C LYS A 36 -3.12 -17.58 -19.29
N VAL A 37 -3.40 -17.45 -18.02
CA VAL A 37 -2.39 -17.01 -17.04
C VAL A 37 -1.55 -18.24 -16.65
N LYS A 38 -0.67 -18.69 -17.54
CA LYS A 38 0.49 -19.47 -17.14
C LYS A 38 1.29 -18.54 -16.20
N THR A 39 1.13 -18.73 -14.91
CA THR A 39 2.00 -18.13 -13.90
C THR A 39 3.43 -18.51 -14.26
N LYS A 40 4.16 -17.58 -14.89
CA LYS A 40 5.60 -17.69 -15.00
C LYS A 40 6.09 -17.82 -13.56
N GLU A 41 6.72 -18.92 -13.23
CA GLU A 41 7.35 -19.10 -11.92
C GLU A 41 8.34 -17.95 -11.72
N VAL A 42 7.90 -16.97 -10.94
CA VAL A 42 8.75 -15.82 -10.62
C VAL A 42 9.85 -16.33 -9.69
N PRO A 43 11.12 -16.18 -10.02
CA PRO A 43 12.21 -16.67 -9.18
C PRO A 43 12.04 -16.09 -7.78
N LYS A 44 11.98 -16.96 -6.76
CA LYS A 44 11.83 -16.56 -5.36
C LYS A 44 13.00 -15.66 -4.97
N LYS A 45 12.71 -14.41 -4.67
CA LYS A 45 13.71 -13.43 -4.23
C LYS A 45 13.64 -13.32 -2.70
N ASP A 46 14.78 -13.29 -2.05
CA ASP A 46 14.86 -13.15 -0.60
C ASP A 46 14.51 -11.75 -0.09
N VAL A 47 14.51 -10.78 -0.98
CA VAL A 47 14.30 -9.36 -0.66
C VAL A 47 13.33 -8.75 -1.66
N ALA A 48 12.30 -8.11 -1.15
CA ALA A 48 11.41 -7.25 -1.91
C ALA A 48 11.71 -5.78 -1.60
N ILE A 49 11.84 -4.98 -2.66
CA ILE A 49 12.21 -3.56 -2.56
C ILE A 49 11.07 -2.71 -3.11
N ALA A 50 10.80 -1.59 -2.43
CA ALA A 50 9.95 -0.53 -2.93
C ALA A 50 10.62 0.82 -2.75
N ASN A 51 10.67 1.60 -3.83
CA ASN A 51 11.29 2.90 -3.87
C ASN A 51 10.25 3.98 -4.21
N GLY A 52 10.28 5.08 -3.45
CA GLY A 52 9.50 6.27 -3.75
C GLY A 52 10.43 7.45 -4.03
N PHE A 53 10.38 7.98 -5.25
CA PHE A 53 11.25 9.08 -5.65
C PHE A 53 10.54 10.42 -5.55
N SER A 54 11.28 11.45 -5.09
CA SER A 54 10.86 12.86 -5.08
C SER A 54 9.48 13.12 -4.45
N LEU A 55 9.14 12.40 -3.38
CA LEU A 55 7.88 12.55 -2.65
C LEU A 55 7.75 13.95 -2.04
N LYS A 56 6.54 14.52 -2.07
CA LYS A 56 6.23 15.87 -1.52
C LYS A 56 6.11 15.85 0.02
N ILE A 57 7.09 15.25 0.69
CA ILE A 57 7.09 15.07 2.15
C ILE A 57 8.36 15.61 2.79
N SER A 58 8.32 15.85 4.11
CA SER A 58 9.46 16.36 4.85
C SER A 58 10.46 15.26 5.20
N PRO A 59 11.76 15.35 4.81
CA PRO A 59 12.75 14.33 5.15
C PRO A 59 12.96 14.17 6.65
N LYS A 60 12.87 15.26 7.43
CA LYS A 60 12.95 15.20 8.89
C LYS A 60 11.81 14.36 9.50
N GLN A 61 10.57 14.58 9.06
CA GLN A 61 9.41 13.82 9.56
C GLN A 61 9.44 12.37 9.06
N SER A 62 9.80 12.14 7.80
CA SER A 62 9.90 10.81 7.21
C SER A 62 10.88 9.91 7.95
N LYS A 63 12.03 10.42 8.40
CA LYS A 63 13.01 9.70 9.23
C LYS A 63 12.37 9.08 10.48
N TYR A 64 11.53 9.84 11.19
CA TYR A 64 10.87 9.33 12.39
C TYR A 64 9.74 8.34 12.07
N VAL A 65 9.00 8.57 10.98
CA VAL A 65 7.99 7.60 10.51
C VAL A 65 8.67 6.29 10.11
N CYS A 66 9.79 6.31 9.38
CA CYS A 66 10.58 5.12 9.05
C CYS A 66 10.99 4.32 10.29
N ARG A 67 11.39 5.01 11.36
CA ARG A 67 11.76 4.36 12.64
C ARG A 67 10.58 3.60 13.26
N VAL A 68 9.35 4.11 13.10
CA VAL A 68 8.12 3.48 13.65
C VAL A 68 7.67 2.26 12.85
N ILE A 69 7.90 2.21 11.54
CA ILE A 69 7.48 1.10 10.68
C ILE A 69 8.51 -0.02 10.60
N ARG A 70 9.78 0.26 10.87
CA ARG A 70 10.85 -0.74 10.86
C ARG A 70 10.55 -1.89 11.84
N GLY A 71 10.81 -3.12 11.43
CA GLY A 71 10.57 -4.34 12.22
C GLY A 71 9.11 -4.80 12.24
N LYS A 72 8.21 -4.14 11.50
CA LYS A 72 6.80 -4.53 11.39
C LYS A 72 6.52 -5.22 10.07
N SER A 73 5.45 -6.04 10.04
CA SER A 73 4.89 -6.49 8.77
C SER A 73 4.30 -5.31 7.98
N PRO A 74 4.25 -5.36 6.64
CA PRO A 74 3.67 -4.30 5.83
C PRO A 74 2.24 -3.93 6.25
N GLU A 75 1.40 -4.91 6.56
CA GLU A 75 0.03 -4.70 7.04
C GLU A 75 -0.02 -3.97 8.38
N ALA A 76 0.78 -4.43 9.36
CA ALA A 76 0.86 -3.79 10.67
C ALA A 76 1.42 -2.36 10.57
N ALA A 77 2.34 -2.12 9.63
CA ALA A 77 2.86 -0.79 9.35
C ALA A 77 1.77 0.13 8.77
N VAL A 78 0.96 -0.34 7.81
CA VAL A 78 -0.17 0.40 7.26
C VAL A 78 -1.19 0.76 8.35
N LYS A 79 -1.61 -0.21 9.18
CA LYS A 79 -2.51 0.03 10.32
C LYS A 79 -1.93 1.08 11.29
N ARG A 80 -0.62 1.00 11.56
CA ARG A 80 0.07 1.97 12.42
C ARG A 80 0.11 3.37 11.83
N LEU A 81 0.33 3.51 10.51
CA LEU A 81 0.33 4.79 9.81
C LEU A 81 -1.09 5.38 9.74
N GLN A 82 -2.10 4.54 9.54
CA GLN A 82 -3.49 4.98 9.57
C GLN A 82 -3.86 5.57 10.95
N ALA A 83 -3.46 4.90 12.05
CA ALA A 83 -3.68 5.41 13.39
C ALA A 83 -2.99 6.77 13.67
N VAL A 84 -1.93 7.10 12.92
CA VAL A 84 -1.31 8.44 12.98
C VAL A 84 -2.13 9.46 12.19
N ILE A 85 -2.67 9.09 11.04
CA ILE A 85 -3.52 9.97 10.21
C ILE A 85 -4.80 10.31 10.97
N ASP A 86 -5.40 9.33 11.65
CA ASP A 86 -6.61 9.47 12.48
C ASP A 86 -6.35 10.14 13.84
N GLU A 87 -5.12 10.62 14.08
CA GLU A 87 -4.68 11.26 15.33
C GLU A 87 -4.80 10.40 16.61
N LYS A 88 -5.02 9.10 16.48
CA LYS A 88 -5.15 8.18 17.62
C LYS A 88 -3.81 7.91 18.31
N ARG A 89 -2.72 7.83 17.54
CA ARG A 89 -1.40 7.43 18.06
C ARG A 89 -0.26 8.24 17.45
N PRO A 90 0.38 9.15 18.20
CA PRO A 90 1.42 10.03 17.67
C PRO A 90 2.69 9.26 17.27
N VAL A 91 3.50 9.89 16.41
CA VAL A 91 4.85 9.46 16.09
C VAL A 91 5.81 10.11 17.06
N PRO A 92 6.68 9.35 17.78
CA PRO A 92 7.69 9.90 18.66
C PRO A 92 8.71 10.70 17.85
N MET A 93 8.96 11.95 18.23
CA MET A 93 9.88 12.86 17.54
C MET A 93 10.77 13.58 18.55
N ALA A 94 11.74 12.88 19.11
CA ALA A 94 12.74 13.49 19.97
C ALA A 94 13.74 14.34 19.15
N GLY A 95 14.19 15.47 19.68
CA GLY A 95 15.19 16.34 19.06
C GLY A 95 14.70 17.23 17.91
N LEU A 96 13.40 17.28 17.65
CA LEU A 96 12.75 18.30 16.82
C LEU A 96 11.87 19.17 17.71
N GLU A 97 11.44 20.34 17.19
CA GLU A 97 10.35 21.09 17.82
C GLU A 97 9.16 20.18 18.05
N VAL A 98 9.01 19.71 19.26
CA VAL A 98 8.01 18.72 19.61
C VAL A 98 6.75 19.45 20.00
N GLY A 99 5.66 19.20 19.30
CA GLY A 99 4.35 19.70 19.70
C GLY A 99 3.98 19.15 21.09
N HIS A 100 3.14 19.89 21.83
CA HIS A 100 2.73 19.56 23.19
C HIS A 100 1.87 18.29 23.32
N LYS A 101 1.56 17.61 22.21
CA LYS A 101 0.80 16.33 22.23
C LYS A 101 1.69 15.21 22.76
N LYS A 102 1.43 14.79 23.97
CA LYS A 102 2.05 13.64 24.63
C LYS A 102 1.17 12.39 24.40
N GLY A 103 1.80 11.22 24.35
CA GLY A 103 1.10 9.93 24.36
C GLY A 103 1.68 9.06 25.46
N LYS A 104 1.00 7.99 25.84
CA LYS A 104 1.46 7.03 26.85
C LYS A 104 2.84 6.48 26.45
N GLY A 105 3.84 6.63 27.32
CA GLY A 105 5.23 6.22 27.06
C GLY A 105 6.01 7.11 26.08
N LEU A 106 5.54 8.35 25.81
CA LEU A 106 6.18 9.30 24.91
C LEU A 106 6.44 10.63 25.63
N ALA A 107 7.69 11.13 25.58
CA ALA A 107 8.02 12.47 26.04
C ALA A 107 7.39 13.56 25.17
N GLY A 108 7.23 13.29 23.86
CA GLY A 108 6.53 14.16 22.92
C GLY A 108 6.31 13.48 21.57
N GLY A 109 5.28 13.89 20.87
CA GLY A 109 4.92 13.32 19.58
C GLY A 109 4.20 14.30 18.67
N LYS A 110 4.27 14.03 17.37
CA LYS A 110 3.57 14.77 16.31
C LYS A 110 2.77 13.81 15.45
N PHE A 111 1.79 14.37 14.74
CA PHE A 111 1.00 13.64 13.74
C PHE A 111 1.37 14.13 12.33
N PRO A 112 2.42 13.59 11.70
CA PRO A 112 2.86 14.00 10.37
C PRO A 112 1.98 13.36 9.28
N LYS A 113 0.70 13.76 9.18
CA LYS A 113 -0.32 13.17 8.29
C LYS A 113 0.16 13.04 6.84
N ASN A 114 0.72 14.12 6.26
CA ASN A 114 1.17 14.12 4.88
C ASN A 114 2.34 13.14 4.63
N ALA A 115 3.28 13.04 5.57
CA ALA A 115 4.37 12.08 5.47
C ALA A 115 3.84 10.64 5.60
N CYS A 116 2.90 10.40 6.52
CA CYS A 116 2.29 9.08 6.69
C CYS A 116 1.50 8.64 5.45
N LYS A 117 0.73 9.54 4.81
CA LYS A 117 0.01 9.22 3.56
C LYS A 117 0.96 8.77 2.46
N GLY A 118 1.98 9.55 2.14
CA GLY A 118 2.94 9.20 1.09
C GLY A 118 3.76 7.95 1.40
N ILE A 119 4.14 7.72 2.66
CA ILE A 119 4.89 6.51 3.05
C ILE A 119 3.98 5.27 3.04
N MET A 120 2.70 5.41 3.37
CA MET A 120 1.73 4.31 3.35
C MET A 120 1.60 3.68 1.96
N GLU A 121 1.60 4.49 0.90
CA GLU A 121 1.55 4.01 -0.49
C GLU A 121 2.77 3.15 -0.83
N ILE A 122 3.97 3.59 -0.42
CA ILE A 122 5.21 2.81 -0.65
C ILE A 122 5.22 1.52 0.17
N VAL A 123 4.70 1.54 1.41
CA VAL A 123 4.58 0.33 2.24
C VAL A 123 3.61 -0.69 1.61
N LYS A 124 2.50 -0.23 1.03
CA LYS A 124 1.57 -1.09 0.28
C LYS A 124 2.24 -1.72 -0.93
N GLN A 125 3.00 -0.93 -1.70
CA GLN A 125 3.79 -1.44 -2.83
C GLN A 125 4.84 -2.46 -2.38
N ALA A 126 5.53 -2.19 -1.26
CA ALA A 126 6.49 -3.14 -0.70
C ALA A 126 5.85 -4.47 -0.30
N GLY A 127 4.64 -4.41 0.27
CA GLY A 127 3.84 -5.59 0.59
C GLY A 127 3.44 -6.39 -0.66
N ALA A 128 2.95 -5.71 -1.71
CA ALA A 128 2.62 -6.34 -2.99
C ALA A 128 3.86 -6.98 -3.65
N ASN A 129 4.99 -6.29 -3.66
CA ASN A 129 6.25 -6.82 -4.18
C ASN A 129 6.75 -8.04 -3.38
N ALA A 130 6.50 -8.08 -2.07
CA ALA A 130 6.85 -9.23 -1.23
C ALA A 130 6.00 -10.47 -1.57
N ILE A 131 4.71 -10.29 -1.86
CA ILE A 131 3.82 -11.38 -2.33
C ILE A 131 4.31 -11.92 -3.68
N VAL A 132 4.62 -11.04 -4.63
CA VAL A 132 5.15 -11.42 -5.94
C VAL A 132 6.50 -12.14 -5.81
N ALA A 133 7.35 -11.75 -4.85
CA ALA A 133 8.63 -12.39 -4.56
C ALA A 133 8.48 -13.75 -3.84
N GLY A 134 7.27 -14.14 -3.41
CA GLY A 134 7.00 -15.39 -2.71
C GLY A 134 7.50 -15.40 -1.26
N ILE A 135 7.52 -14.24 -0.59
CA ILE A 135 7.90 -14.09 0.82
C ILE A 135 6.68 -14.41 1.69
N GLU A 136 6.76 -15.45 2.51
CA GLU A 136 5.63 -15.92 3.34
C GLU A 136 5.37 -15.02 4.55
N SER A 137 6.43 -14.62 5.25
CA SER A 137 6.32 -13.77 6.44
C SER A 137 7.07 -12.44 6.26
N PRO A 138 6.50 -11.47 5.51
CA PRO A 138 7.18 -10.23 5.16
C PRO A 138 7.35 -9.32 6.38
N VAL A 139 8.59 -8.85 6.61
CA VAL A 139 8.95 -7.88 7.64
C VAL A 139 9.81 -6.78 7.03
N ILE A 140 9.48 -5.53 7.35
CA ILE A 140 10.25 -4.35 6.94
C ILE A 140 11.58 -4.32 7.72
N THR A 141 12.67 -4.65 7.04
CA THR A 141 14.01 -4.64 7.64
C THR A 141 14.66 -3.27 7.54
N ILE A 142 14.62 -2.68 6.36
CA ILE A 142 15.17 -1.37 6.10
C ILE A 142 14.04 -0.43 5.69
N ALA A 143 13.99 0.72 6.34
CA ALA A 143 13.18 1.86 5.93
C ALA A 143 14.04 3.10 6.05
N ARG A 144 14.40 3.70 4.92
CA ARG A 144 15.28 4.86 4.84
C ARG A 144 14.61 6.01 4.11
N SER A 145 14.86 7.22 4.59
CA SER A 145 14.40 8.44 3.96
C SER A 145 15.57 9.38 3.70
N ASP A 146 15.83 9.67 2.45
CA ASP A 146 16.92 10.52 2.00
C ASP A 146 16.39 11.85 1.45
N ARG A 147 17.20 12.90 1.50
CA ARG A 147 16.82 14.20 0.96
C ARG A 147 16.90 14.15 -0.56
N ALA A 148 15.81 14.51 -1.23
CA ALA A 148 15.78 14.72 -2.67
C ALA A 148 16.01 16.19 -3.05
N SER A 149 16.32 16.45 -4.31
CA SER A 149 16.42 17.79 -4.87
C SER A 149 15.15 18.59 -4.60
N ALA A 150 15.31 19.78 -4.04
CA ALA A 150 14.20 20.64 -3.64
C ALA A 150 13.99 21.73 -4.68
N PRO A 151 12.92 21.70 -5.50
CA PRO A 151 12.64 22.71 -6.48
C PRO A 151 12.37 24.07 -5.84
N PHE A 152 12.79 25.12 -6.52
CA PHE A 152 12.50 26.48 -6.12
C PHE A 152 11.01 26.78 -6.24
N ARG A 153 10.54 27.64 -5.38
CA ARG A 153 9.19 28.18 -5.33
C ARG A 153 9.24 29.71 -5.32
N ARG A 154 8.07 30.36 -5.36
CA ARG A 154 7.94 31.82 -5.28
C ARG A 154 8.71 32.39 -4.07
N ALA A 155 9.29 33.57 -4.20
CA ALA A 155 10.04 34.30 -3.17
C ALA A 155 11.24 33.50 -2.60
N GLY A 156 12.02 32.83 -3.44
CA GLY A 156 13.25 32.11 -3.04
C GLY A 156 13.03 30.88 -2.14
N ARG A 157 11.78 30.49 -1.89
CA ARG A 157 11.48 29.30 -1.08
C ARG A 157 11.82 28.02 -1.85
N LYS A 158 12.18 26.96 -1.11
CA LYS A 158 12.41 25.61 -1.66
C LYS A 158 11.39 24.62 -1.13
N ALA A 159 10.78 23.83 -2.04
CA ALA A 159 9.85 22.77 -1.64
C ALA A 159 10.61 21.53 -1.17
N LYS A 160 10.28 21.00 0.00
CA LYS A 160 10.89 19.77 0.53
C LYS A 160 10.54 18.58 -0.35
N ARG A 161 11.52 17.73 -0.64
CA ARG A 161 11.38 16.46 -1.37
C ARG A 161 12.19 15.39 -0.65
N THR A 162 11.68 14.16 -0.72
CA THR A 162 12.28 13.01 -0.02
C THR A 162 12.27 11.79 -0.94
N HIS A 163 13.37 11.06 -0.97
CA HIS A 163 13.43 9.70 -1.49
C HIS A 163 13.14 8.73 -0.35
N MET A 164 12.38 7.69 -0.65
CA MET A 164 12.08 6.62 0.29
C MET A 164 12.58 5.30 -0.27
N HIS A 165 13.24 4.51 0.58
CA HIS A 165 13.68 3.16 0.28
C HIS A 165 13.19 2.22 1.36
N ILE A 166 12.44 1.19 0.98
CA ILE A 166 11.89 0.18 1.89
C ILE A 166 12.30 -1.19 1.37
N GLU A 167 12.94 -1.98 2.25
CA GLU A 167 13.24 -3.39 2.01
C GLU A 167 12.41 -4.25 2.95
N VAL A 168 11.83 -5.28 2.38
CA VAL A 168 11.06 -6.31 3.07
C VAL A 168 11.76 -7.65 2.88
N ARG A 169 11.97 -8.38 3.97
CA ARG A 169 12.59 -9.71 3.97
C ARG A 169 11.72 -10.69 4.74
N ASP A 170 11.99 -11.96 4.56
CA ASP A 170 11.34 -13.02 5.31
C ASP A 170 11.84 -13.04 6.77
N LYS A 171 10.91 -13.11 7.72
CA LYS A 171 11.20 -13.17 9.16
C LYS A 171 11.95 -14.45 9.54
N THR A 172 11.62 -15.59 8.95
CA THR A 172 12.24 -16.89 9.24
C THR A 172 13.73 -16.88 8.91
N LYS A 173 14.08 -16.42 7.71
CA LYS A 173 15.47 -16.29 7.25
C LYS A 173 16.30 -15.28 8.06
N LEU A 174 15.63 -14.27 8.64
CA LEU A 174 16.30 -13.29 9.51
C LEU A 174 16.67 -13.89 10.88
N LEU A 175 15.87 -14.82 11.39
CA LEU A 175 16.14 -15.50 12.66
C LEU A 175 17.27 -16.53 12.53
N GLU A 176 17.35 -17.23 11.40
CA GLU A 176 18.41 -18.18 11.09
C GLU A 176 19.79 -17.50 10.99
N LYS A 177 19.86 -16.31 10.39
CA LYS A 177 21.12 -15.54 10.28
C LYS A 177 21.61 -14.93 11.61
N LYS A 178 20.83 -15.00 12.67
CA LYS A 178 21.20 -14.48 14.00
C LYS A 178 21.66 -15.57 14.97
N LYS A 179 21.52 -16.83 14.59
CA LYS A 179 22.11 -17.97 15.28
C LYS A 179 23.53 -18.23 14.75
#